data_5cf0c3ac2fa89f9aac6260e06c0369b1
#
_entry.id   5cf0c3ac2fa89f9aac6260e06c0369b1
#
_cell.length_a   1.000
_cell.length_b   1.000
_cell.length_c   1.000
_cell.angle_alpha   90.00
_cell.angle_beta   90.00
_cell.angle_gamma   90.00
#
_symmetry.space_group_name_H-M   'P 1'
#
loop_
_entity.id
_entity.type
_entity.pdbx_description
1 polymer ?
#
loop_
_entity_poly.entity_id
_entity_poly.type
_entity_poly.pdbx_seq_one_letter_code
_entity_poly.pdbx_strand_id
1 'polypeptide(L)'
;DALPICLDGKHMAIDRHHFLTSEIPGIDRKIATSSLFHYIEVDLGIDIVVSEREITVEKPTVQDRKLLSLEGPIYLAVTHSRTYDSNGVEFEYVESKYLPQYFHFFDTATRNPLP
;
A
#
# COMPACT_ATOMS: atom_id res chain seq x y z
N ASP A 1 -4.75 8.22 6.15
CA ASP A 1 -5.91 8.58 5.36
C ASP A 1 -6.14 7.59 4.22
N ALA A 2 -7.41 7.38 3.89
CA ALA A 2 -7.79 6.56 2.75
C ALA A 2 -7.84 7.43 1.50
N LEU A 3 -7.17 6.98 0.43
CA LEU A 3 -7.14 7.68 -0.85
C LEU A 3 -7.72 6.79 -1.94
N PRO A 4 -8.85 7.18 -2.56
CA PRO A 4 -9.36 6.45 -3.71
C PRO A 4 -8.44 6.67 -4.92
N ILE A 5 -8.22 5.60 -5.68
CA ILE A 5 -7.46 5.65 -6.92
C ILE A 5 -8.43 5.48 -8.07
N CYS A 6 -8.39 6.40 -9.03
CA CYS A 6 -9.29 6.43 -10.16
C CYS A 6 -8.54 6.27 -11.47
N LEU A 7 -9.17 5.59 -12.43
CA LEU A 7 -8.73 5.51 -13.82
C LEU A 7 -9.94 5.75 -14.70
N ASP A 8 -9.81 6.67 -15.67
CA ASP A 8 -10.90 7.05 -16.59
C ASP A 8 -12.21 7.39 -15.86
N GLY A 9 -12.09 8.09 -14.72
CA GLY A 9 -13.23 8.49 -13.91
C GLY A 9 -13.85 7.37 -13.09
N LYS A 10 -13.28 6.16 -13.10
CA LYS A 10 -13.75 5.02 -12.33
C LYS A 10 -12.86 4.81 -11.10
N HIS A 11 -13.50 4.53 -9.97
CA HIS A 11 -12.78 4.21 -8.76
C HIS A 11 -12.30 2.77 -8.83
N MET A 12 -10.99 2.55 -8.80
CA MET A 12 -10.36 1.23 -8.96
C MET A 12 -9.91 0.62 -7.65
N ALA A 13 -9.41 1.45 -6.74
CA ALA A 13 -8.77 0.98 -5.52
C ALA A 13 -8.82 2.04 -4.43
N ILE A 14 -8.51 1.61 -3.21
CA ILE A 14 -8.35 2.47 -2.05
C ILE A 14 -7.00 2.16 -1.42
N ASP A 15 -6.16 3.18 -1.22
CA ASP A 15 -4.92 3.05 -0.49
C ASP A 15 -5.04 3.71 0.88
N ARG A 16 -4.61 2.99 1.92
CA ARG A 16 -4.48 3.53 3.27
C ARG A 16 -3.04 3.36 3.73
N HIS A 17 -2.42 4.46 4.11
CA HIS A 17 -1.05 4.48 4.59
C HIS A 17 -1.04 4.83 6.08
N HIS A 18 -0.30 4.05 6.84
CA HIS A 18 -0.10 4.27 8.27
C HIS A 18 1.39 4.35 8.53
N PHE A 19 1.81 5.45 9.14
CA PHE A 19 3.21 5.69 9.43
C PHE A 19 3.43 5.77 10.94
N LEU A 20 4.59 5.27 11.39
CA LEU A 20 5.06 5.54 12.73
C LEU A 20 5.66 6.95 12.73
N THR A 21 4.92 7.91 13.22
CA THR A 21 5.27 9.33 13.11
C THR A 21 6.57 9.70 13.82
N SER A 22 6.96 8.92 14.84
CA SER A 22 8.25 9.12 15.51
C SER A 22 9.44 8.76 14.63
N GLU A 23 9.25 7.84 13.68
CA GLU A 23 10.29 7.41 12.73
C GLU A 23 10.27 8.24 11.46
N ILE A 24 9.10 8.73 11.06
CA ILE A 24 8.92 9.48 9.82
C ILE A 24 8.23 10.81 10.11
N PRO A 25 8.98 11.76 10.70
CA PRO A 25 8.41 13.08 10.97
C PRO A 25 8.19 13.86 9.66
N GLY A 26 7.24 14.78 9.69
CA GLY A 26 7.01 15.67 8.56
C GLY A 26 6.17 15.07 7.43
N ILE A 27 5.62 13.87 7.59
CA ILE A 27 4.70 13.32 6.61
C ILE A 27 3.41 14.13 6.64
N ASP A 28 3.06 14.68 5.49
CA ASP A 28 1.78 15.35 5.29
C ASP A 28 1.12 14.77 4.04
N ARG A 29 -0.07 15.26 3.73
CA ARG A 29 -0.82 14.76 2.60
C ARG A 29 -0.09 14.93 1.27
N LYS A 30 0.63 16.04 1.12
CA LYS A 30 1.38 16.33 -0.10
C LYS A 30 2.50 15.31 -0.30
N ILE A 31 3.25 15.01 0.77
CA ILE A 31 4.33 14.03 0.73
C ILE A 31 3.77 12.64 0.49
N ALA A 32 2.68 12.28 1.18
CA ALA A 32 2.05 10.97 1.04
C ALA A 32 1.51 10.70 -0.36
N THR A 33 1.15 11.74 -1.12
CA THR A 33 0.63 11.60 -2.47
C THR A 33 1.69 11.81 -3.55
N SER A 34 2.91 12.17 -3.18
CA SER A 34 4.04 12.36 -4.10
C SER A 34 5.01 11.17 -4.02
N SER A 35 6.30 11.41 -4.16
CA SER A 35 7.32 10.35 -4.12
C SER A 35 7.67 9.98 -2.68
N LEU A 36 6.86 9.12 -2.08
CA LEU A 36 6.99 8.74 -0.67
C LEU A 36 8.31 8.05 -0.35
N PHE A 37 8.71 7.06 -1.17
CA PHE A 37 9.96 6.36 -0.93
C PHE A 37 11.17 7.27 -1.08
N HIS A 38 11.11 8.22 -2.02
CA HIS A 38 12.17 9.24 -2.15
C HIS A 38 12.30 10.05 -0.87
N TYR A 39 11.18 10.49 -0.30
CA TYR A 39 11.20 11.23 0.95
C TYR A 39 11.82 10.42 2.09
N ILE A 40 11.39 9.16 2.24
CA ILE A 40 11.87 8.29 3.31
C ILE A 40 13.34 7.97 3.16
N GLU A 41 13.78 7.54 1.98
CA GLU A 41 15.15 7.07 1.79
C GLU A 41 16.14 8.21 1.61
N VAL A 42 15.77 9.26 0.90
CA VAL A 42 16.70 10.36 0.57
C VAL A 42 16.61 11.49 1.57
N ASP A 43 15.41 12.02 1.80
CA ASP A 43 15.25 13.21 2.64
C ASP A 43 15.42 12.89 4.13
N LEU A 44 14.92 11.74 4.59
CA LEU A 44 15.05 11.32 6.00
C LEU A 44 16.22 10.38 6.25
N GLY A 45 16.80 9.80 5.20
CA GLY A 45 17.94 8.91 5.33
C GLY A 45 17.62 7.57 6.02
N ILE A 46 16.38 7.12 5.95
CA ILE A 46 15.95 5.85 6.54
C ILE A 46 16.19 4.73 5.54
N ASP A 47 16.95 3.70 5.94
CA ASP A 47 17.18 2.53 5.11
C ASP A 47 16.00 1.57 5.20
N ILE A 48 15.41 1.27 4.05
CA ILE A 48 14.35 0.26 3.94
C ILE A 48 15.03 -1.09 3.72
N VAL A 49 14.90 -2.00 4.69
CA VAL A 49 15.61 -3.29 4.66
C VAL A 49 14.68 -4.44 4.36
N VAL A 50 13.49 -4.46 4.96
CA VAL A 50 12.54 -5.57 4.79
C VAL A 50 11.18 -5.01 4.41
N SER A 51 10.56 -5.64 3.41
CA SER A 51 9.18 -5.38 3.05
C SER A 51 8.43 -6.70 3.01
N GLU A 52 7.39 -6.82 3.81
CA GLU A 52 6.50 -7.99 3.83
C GLU A 52 5.21 -7.63 3.12
N ARG A 53 4.67 -8.60 2.36
CA ARG A 53 3.40 -8.40 1.67
C ARG A 53 2.50 -9.61 1.86
N GLU A 54 1.25 -9.34 2.21
CA GLU A 54 0.21 -10.35 2.31
C GLU A 54 -0.92 -9.96 1.37
N ILE A 55 -1.47 -10.93 0.65
CA ILE A 55 -2.60 -10.72 -0.25
C ILE A 55 -3.77 -11.54 0.24
N THR A 56 -4.92 -10.89 0.46
CA THR A 56 -6.13 -11.53 0.95
C THR A 56 -7.32 -11.17 0.07
N VAL A 57 -8.43 -11.89 0.26
CA VAL A 57 -9.72 -11.55 -0.33
C VAL A 57 -10.67 -11.26 0.81
N GLU A 58 -11.25 -10.06 0.82
CA GLU A 58 -12.04 -9.58 1.95
C GLU A 58 -13.37 -8.97 1.49
N LYS A 59 -14.36 -9.03 2.38
CA LYS A 59 -15.61 -8.31 2.16
C LYS A 59 -15.39 -6.81 2.31
N PRO A 60 -16.01 -5.99 1.46
CA PRO A 60 -15.91 -4.55 1.61
C PRO A 60 -16.63 -4.06 2.87
N THR A 61 -16.05 -3.05 3.49
CA THR A 61 -16.71 -2.31 4.56
C THR A 61 -17.74 -1.34 3.98
N VAL A 62 -18.54 -0.72 4.86
CA VAL A 62 -19.49 0.32 4.42
C VAL A 62 -18.74 1.50 3.77
N GLN A 63 -17.60 1.89 4.35
CA GLN A 63 -16.78 2.96 3.79
C GLN A 63 -16.21 2.58 2.42
N ASP A 64 -15.73 1.34 2.27
CA ASP A 64 -15.22 0.86 0.99
C ASP A 64 -16.27 0.95 -0.09
N ARG A 65 -17.51 0.57 0.22
CA ARG A 65 -18.63 0.64 -0.72
C ARG A 65 -18.90 2.06 -1.20
N LYS A 66 -18.76 3.03 -0.29
CA LYS A 66 -18.94 4.44 -0.63
C LYS A 66 -17.81 4.95 -1.51
N LEU A 67 -16.57 4.67 -1.12
CA LEU A 67 -15.39 5.17 -1.83
C LEU A 67 -15.25 4.57 -3.22
N LEU A 68 -15.61 3.30 -3.40
CA LEU A 68 -15.49 2.59 -4.67
C LEU A 68 -16.80 2.54 -5.46
N SER A 69 -17.87 3.13 -4.95
CA SER A 69 -19.19 3.11 -5.59
C SER A 69 -19.67 1.69 -5.88
N LEU A 70 -19.54 0.81 -4.87
CA LEU A 70 -19.86 -0.61 -5.04
C LEU A 70 -21.36 -0.87 -4.96
N GLU A 71 -21.84 -1.73 -5.85
CA GLU A 71 -23.21 -2.25 -5.86
C GLU A 71 -23.16 -3.77 -5.84
N GLY A 72 -24.07 -4.37 -5.07
CA GLY A 72 -24.19 -5.81 -4.98
C GLY A 72 -23.12 -6.50 -4.15
N PRO A 73 -23.15 -7.85 -4.09
CA PRO A 73 -22.18 -8.64 -3.35
C PRO A 73 -20.88 -8.73 -4.14
N ILE A 74 -19.82 -8.13 -3.61
CA ILE A 74 -18.49 -8.10 -4.22
C ILE A 74 -17.46 -8.32 -3.13
N TYR A 75 -16.38 -9.06 -3.46
CA TYR A 75 -15.20 -9.18 -2.61
C TYR A 75 -14.08 -8.33 -3.22
N LEU A 76 -13.21 -7.82 -2.36
CA LEU A 76 -12.07 -7.03 -2.79
C LEU A 76 -10.78 -7.85 -2.64
N ALA A 77 -9.85 -7.65 -3.57
CA ALA A 77 -8.48 -8.11 -3.39
C ALA A 77 -7.75 -7.08 -2.54
N VAL A 78 -7.11 -7.53 -1.46
CA VAL A 78 -6.48 -6.64 -0.49
C VAL A 78 -5.02 -7.00 -0.34
N THR A 79 -4.15 -6.00 -0.42
CA THR A 79 -2.73 -6.18 -0.12
C THR A 79 -2.40 -5.46 1.18
N HIS A 80 -1.64 -6.14 2.02
CA HIS A 80 -1.12 -5.61 3.28
C HIS A 80 0.40 -5.59 3.16
N SER A 81 1.00 -4.42 3.24
CA SER A 81 2.46 -4.29 3.13
C SER A 81 3.01 -3.65 4.39
N ARG A 82 4.04 -4.27 4.96
CA ARG A 82 4.76 -3.75 6.13
C ARG A 82 6.20 -3.54 5.75
N THR A 83 6.73 -2.38 6.11
CA THR A 83 8.10 -2.01 5.77
C THR A 83 8.88 -1.70 7.05
N TYR A 84 10.07 -2.26 7.13
CA TYR A 84 10.94 -2.19 8.31
C TYR A 84 12.26 -1.53 7.94
N ASP A 85 12.81 -0.77 8.89
CA ASP A 85 14.13 -0.17 8.72
C ASP A 85 15.25 -1.11 9.16
N SER A 86 16.51 -0.63 9.12
CA SER A 86 17.68 -1.41 9.49
C SER A 86 17.74 -1.78 10.98
N ASN A 87 16.95 -1.13 11.82
CA ASN A 87 16.83 -1.45 13.24
C ASN A 87 15.68 -2.42 13.54
N GLY A 88 15.01 -2.92 12.51
CA GLY A 88 13.88 -3.83 12.67
C GLY A 88 12.58 -3.13 13.07
N VAL A 89 12.51 -1.81 12.96
CA VAL A 89 11.32 -1.04 13.31
C VAL A 89 10.37 -0.99 12.12
N GLU A 90 9.12 -1.40 12.34
CA GLU A 90 8.06 -1.24 11.33
C GLU A 90 7.66 0.24 11.29
N PHE A 91 8.01 0.92 10.21
CA PHE A 91 7.72 2.35 10.10
C PHE A 91 6.58 2.67 9.15
N GLU A 92 6.17 1.72 8.32
CA GLU A 92 5.07 1.92 7.39
C GLU A 92 4.21 0.66 7.28
N TYR A 93 2.90 0.86 7.26
CA TYR A 93 1.91 -0.16 6.91
C TYR A 93 1.01 0.42 5.84
N VAL A 94 0.88 -0.30 4.72
CA VAL A 94 0.00 0.10 3.63
C VAL A 94 -1.04 -0.98 3.41
N GLU A 95 -2.31 -0.58 3.42
CA GLU A 95 -3.42 -1.43 3.01
C GLU A 95 -3.98 -0.90 1.70
N SER A 96 -4.00 -1.74 0.68
CA SER A 96 -4.58 -1.38 -0.62
C SER A 96 -5.70 -2.35 -0.95
N LYS A 97 -6.88 -1.82 -1.25
CA LYS A 97 -8.06 -2.62 -1.60
C LYS A 97 -8.43 -2.36 -3.04
N TYR A 98 -8.58 -3.42 -3.81
CA TYR A 98 -8.81 -3.34 -5.25
C TYR A 98 -10.11 -4.02 -5.62
N LEU A 99 -10.82 -3.43 -6.59
CA LEU A 99 -11.84 -4.18 -7.31
C LEU A 99 -11.17 -5.33 -8.06
N PRO A 100 -11.73 -6.54 -8.05
CA PRO A 100 -11.07 -7.71 -8.63
C PRO A 100 -10.64 -7.53 -10.08
N GLN A 101 -11.42 -6.84 -10.90
CA GLN A 101 -11.12 -6.64 -12.32
C GLN A 101 -9.90 -5.75 -12.55
N TYR A 102 -9.46 -4.99 -11.55
CA TYR A 102 -8.28 -4.12 -11.63
C TYR A 102 -7.08 -4.67 -10.86
N PHE A 103 -7.22 -5.87 -10.28
CA PHE A 103 -6.12 -6.46 -9.53
C PHE A 103 -5.37 -7.46 -10.41
N HIS A 104 -4.08 -7.26 -10.52
CA HIS A 104 -3.18 -8.18 -11.18
C HIS A 104 -1.91 -8.29 -10.37
N PHE A 105 -1.53 -9.51 -10.00
CA PHE A 105 -0.29 -9.77 -9.30
C PHE A 105 0.62 -10.59 -10.21
N PHE A 106 1.84 -10.12 -10.37
CA PHE A 106 2.86 -10.79 -11.15
C PHE A 106 4.16 -10.78 -10.37
N ASP A 107 4.80 -11.93 -10.29
CA ASP A 107 6.07 -12.06 -9.59
C ASP A 107 7.00 -12.94 -10.41
N THR A 108 8.28 -12.63 -10.37
CA THR A 108 9.32 -13.42 -11.04
C THR A 108 10.37 -13.79 -10.01
N ALA A 109 10.54 -15.10 -9.82
CA ALA A 109 11.59 -15.61 -8.96
C ALA A 109 12.74 -16.09 -9.85
N THR A 110 13.95 -15.66 -9.53
CA THR A 110 15.14 -16.08 -10.25
C THR A 110 16.03 -16.91 -9.32
N ARG A 111 16.39 -18.10 -9.80
CA ARG A 111 17.33 -18.93 -9.08
C ARG A 111 18.76 -18.60 -9.51
N ASN A 112 19.56 -18.17 -8.54
CA ASN A 112 20.97 -17.95 -8.82
C ASN A 112 21.67 -19.31 -8.96
N PRO A 113 22.49 -19.51 -10.00
CA PRO A 113 23.27 -20.73 -10.10
C PRO A 113 24.24 -20.81 -8.93
N LEU A 114 24.49 -22.04 -8.43
CA LEU A 114 25.47 -22.25 -7.39
C LEU A 114 26.89 -21.94 -7.91
N PRO A 115 27.74 -21.34 -7.07
CA PRO A 115 29.11 -21.03 -7.48
C PRO A 115 29.93 -22.28 -7.82
#